data_f03b08bdb35e85331a96fa0773dd8787
#
_entry.id   f03b08bdb35e85331a96fa0773dd8787
#
_cell.length_a   1.000
_cell.length_b   1.000
_cell.length_c   1.000
_cell.angle_alpha   90.00
_cell.angle_beta   90.00
_cell.angle_gamma   90.00
#
_symmetry.space_group_name_H-M   'P 1'
#
loop_
_entity.id
_entity.type
_entity.pdbx_description
1 polymer ?
#
loop_
_entity_poly.entity_id
_entity_poly.type
_entity_poly.pdbx_seq_one_letter_code
_entity_poly.pdbx_strand_id
1 'polypeptide(L)'
;MYFHKRFKRTVTTSLLIFAAALTGLAQADDNQPVSKQQAQNSTPAAIAMAQKSANISQSQPRNIIIMVGDGMGPAYTSAYRYYKNNPETEEVEQTVFDRLLVGMASTYPAKESGYVTDSAASATALSTGVKSYNGAISVDVNKRKLTTLLEKAKSAGLATGVAVSSQVNHATPAAFLSHNESRKNYVEIAQSYLNTDADVILGGGQRYFSPELISQFTAKGYQHITEFEQLDSVTTPKVLGLFADVQLPWVIDNPDAKHLSTLTKKALSLLNQNPNGFVLLVEGSLIDWAGHSNDIATAMAELDEFAHTIEVVEQFVRQHKDTLMVVTADHNTGGLSVGANDEYAWNPEVLHRVKASPEAIAAQAIASEEWQKIVTDLLGFEPNIQQFSQLTNARMQGNKTLAIALRKIIDTYSNTGWTTLGHTGEDVQVFATGPGAKLFSGHQDNTDIANKIFSLLPKNQ
;
A
#
# COMPACT_ATOMS: atom_id res chain seq x y z
N MET A 1 2.07 49.74 -36.85
CA MET A 1 2.69 49.63 -38.19
C MET A 1 3.11 48.16 -38.36
N TYR A 2 2.23 47.41 -38.94
CA TYR A 2 2.27 46.48 -40.07
C TYR A 2 3.56 45.59 -40.17
N PHE A 3 3.44 44.26 -40.07
CA PHE A 3 3.31 43.36 -41.22
C PHE A 3 2.92 41.92 -40.82
N HIS A 4 1.77 41.49 -41.32
CA HIS A 4 1.33 40.09 -41.43
C HIS A 4 2.11 39.39 -42.56
N LYS A 5 2.58 38.16 -42.36
CA LYS A 5 2.83 37.22 -43.44
C LYS A 5 2.19 35.86 -43.18
N ARG A 6 1.09 35.60 -43.88
CA ARG A 6 0.49 34.26 -44.03
C ARG A 6 1.38 33.43 -44.95
N PHE A 7 1.70 32.20 -44.58
CA PHE A 7 2.17 31.16 -45.47
C PHE A 7 1.05 30.13 -45.67
N LYS A 8 0.49 30.09 -46.89
CA LYS A 8 -0.32 28.99 -47.39
C LYS A 8 0.63 27.87 -47.84
N ARG A 9 0.43 26.65 -47.34
CA ARG A 9 1.01 25.44 -47.93
C ARG A 9 -0.10 24.60 -48.56
N THR A 10 0.04 24.39 -49.84
CA THR A 10 -0.75 23.57 -50.74
C THR A 10 -0.52 22.11 -50.44
N VAL A 11 -1.61 21.35 -50.26
CA VAL A 11 -1.58 19.88 -50.11
C VAL A 11 -1.70 19.32 -51.55
N THR A 12 -0.69 18.58 -51.98
CA THR A 12 -0.75 17.81 -53.23
C THR A 12 -1.05 16.36 -52.90
N THR A 13 -2.21 15.91 -53.31
CA THR A 13 -2.70 14.54 -53.21
C THR A 13 -2.06 13.71 -54.30
N SER A 14 -1.30 12.67 -53.97
CA SER A 14 -0.88 11.64 -54.92
C SER A 14 -1.64 10.35 -54.65
N LEU A 15 -2.55 10.04 -55.55
CA LEU A 15 -3.26 8.77 -55.64
C LEU A 15 -2.32 7.76 -56.31
N LEU A 16 -2.04 6.64 -55.69
CA LEU A 16 -1.44 5.45 -56.27
C LEU A 16 -2.44 4.31 -56.18
N ILE A 17 -2.97 3.97 -57.37
CA ILE A 17 -3.82 2.81 -57.65
C ILE A 17 -2.92 1.59 -57.76
N PHE A 18 -3.21 0.52 -57.03
CA PHE A 18 -2.74 -0.83 -57.32
C PHE A 18 -3.95 -1.77 -57.46
N ALA A 19 -4.05 -2.31 -58.66
CA ALA A 19 -5.13 -3.19 -59.08
C ALA A 19 -4.85 -4.67 -58.71
N ALA A 20 -5.89 -5.27 -58.26
CA ALA A 20 -6.38 -6.66 -58.39
C ALA A 20 -5.44 -7.82 -58.72
N ALA A 21 -5.55 -8.86 -57.92
CA ALA A 21 -5.66 -10.23 -58.40
C ALA A 21 -6.66 -10.99 -57.50
N LEU A 22 -7.83 -11.26 -58.09
CA LEU A 22 -8.80 -12.24 -57.58
C LEU A 22 -8.32 -13.64 -57.94
N THR A 23 -8.33 -14.58 -56.97
CA THR A 23 -8.77 -15.97 -57.24
C THR A 23 -9.03 -16.70 -55.92
N GLY A 24 -10.19 -17.34 -55.80
CA GLY A 24 -10.40 -18.51 -54.93
C GLY A 24 -11.41 -18.34 -53.79
N LEU A 25 -12.69 -18.21 -54.12
CA LEU A 25 -13.80 -18.53 -53.22
C LEU A 25 -13.77 -20.05 -52.89
N ALA A 26 -13.67 -20.41 -51.60
CA ALA A 26 -14.19 -21.65 -51.10
C ALA A 26 -15.16 -21.28 -49.97
N GLN A 27 -16.45 -21.46 -50.23
CA GLN A 27 -17.51 -21.46 -49.23
C GLN A 27 -17.28 -22.66 -48.30
N ALA A 28 -17.17 -22.43 -47.02
CA ALA A 28 -17.34 -23.46 -45.98
C ALA A 28 -18.75 -23.31 -45.42
N ASP A 29 -19.52 -24.34 -45.63
CA ASP A 29 -20.89 -24.55 -45.21
C ASP A 29 -20.94 -24.68 -43.68
N ASP A 30 -21.63 -23.79 -43.02
CA ASP A 30 -21.95 -23.89 -41.57
C ASP A 30 -23.16 -24.80 -41.42
N ASN A 31 -22.93 -26.05 -41.10
CA ASN A 31 -23.88 -26.93 -40.37
C ASN A 31 -23.35 -28.37 -40.29
N GLN A 32 -22.51 -28.66 -39.30
CA GLN A 32 -22.33 -30.02 -38.81
C GLN A 32 -22.48 -29.99 -37.27
N PRO A 33 -23.30 -30.86 -36.70
CA PRO A 33 -23.45 -30.92 -35.26
C PRO A 33 -22.18 -31.54 -34.65
N VAL A 34 -21.59 -30.83 -33.69
CA VAL A 34 -20.48 -31.34 -32.88
C VAL A 34 -20.93 -32.63 -32.21
N SER A 35 -20.30 -33.72 -32.59
CA SER A 35 -20.61 -35.06 -32.11
C SER A 35 -20.39 -35.16 -30.58
N LYS A 36 -21.37 -35.71 -29.86
CA LYS A 36 -21.35 -35.99 -28.41
C LYS A 36 -20.32 -37.05 -27.99
N GLN A 37 -19.26 -37.28 -28.75
CA GLN A 37 -18.31 -38.39 -28.54
C GLN A 37 -16.95 -38.01 -27.96
N GLN A 38 -16.71 -36.72 -27.62
CA GLN A 38 -15.46 -36.31 -26.94
C GLN A 38 -15.55 -36.14 -25.42
N ALA A 39 -16.69 -36.46 -24.80
CA ALA A 39 -16.90 -36.30 -23.36
C ALA A 39 -16.70 -37.60 -22.54
N GLN A 40 -16.20 -38.68 -23.10
CA GLN A 40 -16.18 -40.00 -22.43
C GLN A 40 -14.81 -40.65 -22.23
N ASN A 41 -13.68 -39.95 -22.29
CA ASN A 41 -12.36 -40.56 -22.03
C ASN A 41 -11.53 -39.83 -20.95
N SER A 42 -12.16 -39.31 -19.89
CA SER A 42 -11.42 -38.99 -18.66
C SER A 42 -11.43 -40.20 -17.75
N THR A 43 -10.27 -40.80 -17.52
CA THR A 43 -10.12 -41.93 -16.59
C THR A 43 -10.58 -41.56 -15.20
N PRO A 44 -11.16 -42.46 -14.39
CA PRO A 44 -11.57 -42.22 -13.01
C PRO A 44 -10.46 -41.56 -12.15
N ALA A 45 -9.19 -41.86 -12.46
CA ALA A 45 -8.02 -41.24 -11.83
C ALA A 45 -7.85 -39.73 -12.18
N ALA A 46 -8.14 -39.35 -13.43
CA ALA A 46 -8.07 -37.96 -13.84
C ALA A 46 -9.21 -37.12 -13.24
N ILE A 47 -10.41 -37.71 -13.12
CA ILE A 47 -11.55 -37.09 -12.44
C ILE A 47 -11.26 -36.97 -10.93
N ALA A 48 -10.71 -38.03 -10.31
CA ALA A 48 -10.31 -38.00 -8.90
C ALA A 48 -9.16 -37.02 -8.62
N MET A 49 -8.18 -36.90 -9.54
CA MET A 49 -7.13 -35.85 -9.44
C MET A 49 -7.68 -34.44 -9.62
N ALA A 50 -8.59 -34.22 -10.57
CA ALA A 50 -9.25 -32.93 -10.76
C ALA A 50 -10.16 -32.58 -9.57
N GLN A 51 -10.87 -33.55 -9.00
CA GLN A 51 -11.65 -33.37 -7.77
C GLN A 51 -10.76 -33.16 -6.54
N LYS A 52 -9.61 -33.83 -6.45
CA LYS A 52 -8.64 -33.66 -5.36
C LYS A 52 -7.92 -32.32 -5.47
N SER A 53 -7.59 -31.85 -6.68
CA SER A 53 -7.05 -30.51 -6.90
C SER A 53 -8.10 -29.40 -6.67
N ALA A 54 -9.37 -29.64 -7.01
CA ALA A 54 -10.49 -28.75 -6.70
C ALA A 54 -10.76 -28.67 -5.17
N ASN A 55 -10.66 -29.81 -4.46
CA ASN A 55 -10.84 -29.83 -3.01
C ASN A 55 -9.67 -29.22 -2.21
N ILE A 56 -8.45 -29.21 -2.76
CA ILE A 56 -7.30 -28.52 -2.14
C ILE A 56 -7.42 -27.00 -2.27
N SER A 57 -8.23 -26.48 -3.23
CA SER A 57 -8.42 -25.05 -3.44
C SER A 57 -9.56 -24.40 -2.62
N GLN A 58 -10.26 -25.16 -1.77
CA GLN A 58 -11.43 -24.68 -1.02
C GLN A 58 -11.34 -24.81 0.50
N SER A 59 -10.17 -25.04 1.08
CA SER A 59 -10.07 -24.92 2.54
C SER A 59 -10.25 -23.46 2.94
N GLN A 60 -11.27 -23.16 3.75
CA GLN A 60 -11.43 -21.84 4.33
C GLN A 60 -10.20 -21.50 5.19
N PRO A 61 -9.60 -20.31 5.08
CA PRO A 61 -8.54 -19.91 5.97
C PRO A 61 -9.08 -19.73 7.39
N ARG A 62 -8.30 -20.17 8.37
CA ARG A 62 -8.55 -19.87 9.78
C ARG A 62 -8.08 -18.47 10.14
N ASN A 63 -6.96 -18.07 9.57
CA ASN A 63 -6.37 -16.74 9.78
C ASN A 63 -6.39 -15.94 8.48
N ILE A 64 -6.67 -14.65 8.58
CA ILE A 64 -6.64 -13.73 7.43
C ILE A 64 -5.79 -12.52 7.80
N ILE A 65 -4.81 -12.22 6.97
CA ILE A 65 -3.94 -11.06 7.12
C ILE A 65 -4.14 -10.17 5.89
N ILE A 66 -4.58 -8.94 6.13
CA ILE A 66 -4.77 -7.92 5.11
C ILE A 66 -3.63 -6.93 5.28
N MET A 67 -2.85 -6.70 4.23
CA MET A 67 -1.74 -5.77 4.24
C MET A 67 -1.99 -4.65 3.24
N VAL A 68 -1.87 -3.41 3.67
CA VAL A 68 -2.08 -2.22 2.84
C VAL A 68 -0.80 -1.39 2.80
N GLY A 69 -0.23 -1.21 1.61
CA GLY A 69 0.76 -0.17 1.36
C GLY A 69 0.02 1.10 0.99
N ASP A 70 -0.14 2.03 1.93
CA ASP A 70 -0.84 3.29 1.68
C ASP A 70 -0.11 4.06 0.57
N GLY A 71 -0.85 4.46 -0.47
CA GLY A 71 -0.31 5.19 -1.61
C GLY A 71 0.59 4.40 -2.56
N MET A 72 0.74 3.08 -2.35
CA MET A 72 1.65 2.20 -3.08
C MET A 72 1.10 1.82 -4.47
N GLY A 73 1.09 2.75 -5.41
CA GLY A 73 0.72 2.46 -6.80
C GLY A 73 1.77 1.62 -7.55
N PRO A 74 1.48 1.17 -8.79
CA PRO A 74 2.35 0.27 -9.55
C PRO A 74 3.76 0.80 -9.83
N ALA A 75 3.93 2.11 -9.91
CA ALA A 75 5.24 2.73 -10.11
C ALA A 75 6.16 2.52 -8.89
N TYR A 76 5.61 2.46 -7.66
CA TYR A 76 6.37 2.23 -6.45
C TYR A 76 6.99 0.84 -6.43
N THR A 77 6.22 -0.20 -6.71
CA THR A 77 6.74 -1.58 -6.76
C THR A 77 7.73 -1.78 -7.90
N SER A 78 7.54 -1.08 -9.03
CA SER A 78 8.49 -1.08 -10.14
C SER A 78 9.80 -0.39 -9.76
N ALA A 79 9.73 0.81 -9.14
CA ALA A 79 10.90 1.52 -8.63
C ALA A 79 11.65 0.66 -7.60
N TYR A 80 10.91 0.02 -6.68
CA TYR A 80 11.50 -0.84 -5.65
C TYR A 80 12.24 -2.04 -6.26
N ARG A 81 11.71 -2.67 -7.30
CA ARG A 81 12.40 -3.76 -8.02
C ARG A 81 13.77 -3.32 -8.53
N TYR A 82 13.86 -2.14 -9.14
CA TYR A 82 15.13 -1.62 -9.62
C TYR A 82 16.03 -1.12 -8.49
N TYR A 83 15.44 -0.56 -7.43
CA TYR A 83 16.18 -0.15 -6.23
C TYR A 83 16.84 -1.34 -5.52
N LYS A 84 16.16 -2.51 -5.45
CA LYS A 84 16.72 -3.73 -4.82
C LYS A 84 17.59 -4.57 -5.73
N ASN A 85 17.59 -4.28 -7.04
CA ASN A 85 18.33 -5.08 -8.00
C ASN A 85 19.84 -5.02 -7.76
N ASN A 86 20.49 -6.18 -7.84
CA ASN A 86 21.96 -6.22 -7.90
C ASN A 86 22.42 -5.81 -9.32
N PRO A 87 23.13 -4.68 -9.50
CA PRO A 87 23.54 -4.22 -10.82
C PRO A 87 24.57 -5.13 -11.51
N GLU A 88 25.17 -6.09 -10.78
CA GLU A 88 26.13 -7.04 -11.33
C GLU A 88 25.47 -8.28 -11.96
N THR A 89 24.15 -8.46 -11.80
CA THR A 89 23.40 -9.55 -12.41
C THR A 89 22.87 -9.16 -13.80
N GLU A 90 22.83 -10.13 -14.74
CA GLU A 90 22.30 -9.89 -16.10
C GLU A 90 20.78 -9.68 -16.08
N GLU A 91 20.08 -10.35 -15.18
CA GLU A 91 18.62 -10.29 -15.05
C GLU A 91 18.22 -9.45 -13.84
N VAL A 92 17.12 -8.71 -13.97
CA VAL A 92 16.53 -7.97 -12.85
C VAL A 92 15.87 -8.96 -11.89
N GLU A 93 16.30 -8.94 -10.64
CA GLU A 93 15.83 -9.87 -9.61
C GLU A 93 14.36 -9.59 -9.21
N GLN A 94 13.65 -10.68 -8.96
CA GLN A 94 12.27 -10.60 -8.49
C GLN A 94 12.19 -10.24 -7.01
N THR A 95 11.35 -9.26 -6.69
CA THR A 95 10.99 -8.90 -5.32
C THR A 95 9.82 -9.76 -4.80
N VAL A 96 9.46 -9.58 -3.54
CA VAL A 96 8.25 -10.19 -2.96
C VAL A 96 6.98 -9.78 -3.73
N PHE A 97 6.92 -8.55 -4.23
CA PHE A 97 5.80 -8.07 -5.04
C PHE A 97 5.65 -8.83 -6.36
N ASP A 98 6.76 -9.12 -7.04
CA ASP A 98 6.71 -9.87 -8.30
C ASP A 98 6.21 -11.31 -8.10
N ARG A 99 6.67 -11.96 -7.04
CA ARG A 99 6.34 -13.36 -6.74
C ARG A 99 4.89 -13.57 -6.29
N LEU A 100 4.30 -12.57 -5.65
CA LEU A 100 2.96 -12.68 -5.04
C LEU A 100 1.85 -12.02 -5.86
N LEU A 101 2.17 -11.34 -6.97
CA LEU A 101 1.19 -10.66 -7.81
C LEU A 101 0.14 -11.63 -8.37
N VAL A 102 -1.13 -11.32 -8.14
CA VAL A 102 -2.26 -12.13 -8.63
C VAL A 102 -3.26 -11.31 -9.45
N GLY A 103 -3.33 -10.00 -9.28
CA GLY A 103 -4.31 -9.16 -9.96
C GLY A 103 -4.12 -7.67 -9.76
N MET A 104 -5.14 -6.92 -10.17
CA MET A 104 -5.23 -5.46 -10.06
C MET A 104 -6.59 -5.08 -9.47
N ALA A 105 -6.69 -3.92 -8.84
CA ALA A 105 -7.94 -3.39 -8.33
C ALA A 105 -8.12 -1.91 -8.67
N SER A 106 -9.33 -1.53 -9.08
CA SER A 106 -9.71 -0.13 -9.22
C SER A 106 -10.11 0.45 -7.86
N THR A 107 -9.73 1.71 -7.63
CA THR A 107 -9.79 2.34 -6.29
C THR A 107 -10.79 3.50 -6.18
N TYR A 108 -11.48 3.87 -7.26
CA TYR A 108 -12.37 5.02 -7.28
C TYR A 108 -13.36 5.01 -6.10
N PRO A 109 -13.68 6.20 -5.53
CA PRO A 109 -14.63 6.32 -4.42
C PRO A 109 -16.08 6.29 -4.91
N ALA A 110 -17.05 6.52 -4.03
CA ALA A 110 -18.42 6.76 -4.45
C ALA A 110 -18.53 7.99 -5.38
N LYS A 111 -19.52 7.96 -6.27
CA LYS A 111 -19.70 8.93 -7.36
C LYS A 111 -19.65 10.40 -6.90
N GLU A 112 -20.09 10.68 -5.70
CA GLU A 112 -20.11 12.01 -5.09
C GLU A 112 -18.71 12.63 -4.96
N SER A 113 -17.67 11.80 -4.91
CA SER A 113 -16.28 12.22 -4.76
C SER A 113 -15.45 12.13 -6.05
N GLY A 114 -16.06 11.73 -7.17
CA GLY A 114 -15.41 11.65 -8.46
C GLY A 114 -14.63 10.36 -8.67
N TYR A 115 -13.40 10.45 -9.22
CA TYR A 115 -12.63 9.26 -9.65
C TYR A 115 -11.34 9.03 -8.85
N VAL A 116 -10.91 10.01 -8.07
CA VAL A 116 -9.69 9.91 -7.26
C VAL A 116 -10.08 9.81 -5.80
N THR A 117 -9.70 8.68 -5.18
CA THR A 117 -10.03 8.39 -3.79
C THR A 117 -9.06 9.05 -2.82
N ASP A 118 -9.51 9.27 -1.58
CA ASP A 118 -8.61 9.39 -0.44
C ASP A 118 -8.50 8.05 0.32
N SER A 119 -7.55 7.95 1.25
CA SER A 119 -7.35 6.71 2.02
C SER A 119 -8.60 6.30 2.80
N ALA A 120 -9.41 7.25 3.27
CA ALA A 120 -10.61 6.95 4.07
C ALA A 120 -11.67 6.22 3.25
N ALA A 121 -12.01 6.73 2.06
CA ALA A 121 -13.00 6.11 1.18
C ALA A 121 -12.50 4.76 0.65
N SER A 122 -11.21 4.66 0.30
CA SER A 122 -10.64 3.39 -0.17
C SER A 122 -10.54 2.36 0.94
N ALA A 123 -10.06 2.72 2.12
CA ALA A 123 -10.03 1.81 3.27
C ALA A 123 -11.44 1.40 3.71
N THR A 124 -12.45 2.29 3.61
CA THR A 124 -13.85 1.94 3.79
C THR A 124 -14.28 0.86 2.80
N ALA A 125 -13.92 0.98 1.52
CA ALA A 125 -14.20 -0.06 0.54
C ALA A 125 -13.49 -1.39 0.87
N LEU A 126 -12.22 -1.34 1.28
CA LEU A 126 -11.42 -2.51 1.66
C LEU A 126 -11.86 -3.17 2.97
N SER A 127 -12.51 -2.43 3.88
CA SER A 127 -12.97 -2.96 5.17
C SER A 127 -14.43 -3.39 5.18
N THR A 128 -15.28 -2.81 4.30
CA THR A 128 -16.74 -3.02 4.35
C THR A 128 -17.32 -3.61 3.06
N GLY A 129 -16.59 -3.57 1.94
CA GLY A 129 -17.09 -3.95 0.62
C GLY A 129 -18.07 -2.94 0.01
N VAL A 130 -18.11 -1.71 0.49
CA VAL A 130 -19.02 -0.66 0.03
C VAL A 130 -18.25 0.62 -0.30
N LYS A 131 -18.53 1.22 -1.48
CA LYS A 131 -17.99 2.53 -1.84
C LYS A 131 -18.58 3.63 -0.95
N SER A 132 -17.71 4.59 -0.55
CA SER A 132 -18.13 5.78 0.19
C SER A 132 -17.46 7.04 -0.35
N TYR A 133 -17.83 8.19 0.20
CA TYR A 133 -17.26 9.49 -0.16
C TYR A 133 -15.89 9.72 0.48
N ASN A 134 -15.05 10.54 -0.12
CA ASN A 134 -13.74 10.91 0.41
C ASN A 134 -13.86 11.50 1.83
N GLY A 135 -13.08 10.96 2.76
CA GLY A 135 -13.12 11.30 4.17
C GLY A 135 -14.00 10.41 5.05
N ALA A 136 -14.82 9.53 4.48
CA ALA A 136 -15.71 8.64 5.24
C ALA A 136 -14.93 7.49 5.92
N ILE A 137 -15.23 7.23 7.17
CA ILE A 137 -14.71 6.09 7.95
C ILE A 137 -15.84 5.11 8.17
N SER A 138 -15.90 4.07 7.37
CA SER A 138 -16.86 2.94 7.42
C SER A 138 -18.32 3.36 7.65
N VAL A 139 -18.70 4.44 6.97
CA VAL A 139 -20.07 4.87 6.77
C VAL A 139 -20.38 4.97 5.28
N ASP A 140 -21.64 4.74 4.90
CA ASP A 140 -22.09 4.90 3.52
C ASP A 140 -22.30 6.38 3.13
N VAL A 141 -22.70 6.65 1.91
CA VAL A 141 -22.96 8.00 1.39
C VAL A 141 -24.07 8.74 2.15
N ASN A 142 -24.91 8.00 2.89
CA ASN A 142 -25.94 8.55 3.79
C ASN A 142 -25.50 8.58 5.25
N LYS A 143 -24.19 8.39 5.54
CA LYS A 143 -23.58 8.38 6.87
C LYS A 143 -24.07 7.24 7.78
N ARG A 144 -24.64 6.18 7.21
CA ARG A 144 -25.04 4.97 7.96
C ARG A 144 -23.82 4.08 8.16
N LYS A 145 -23.68 3.54 9.36
CA LYS A 145 -22.57 2.61 9.70
C LYS A 145 -22.61 1.37 8.82
N LEU A 146 -21.44 0.96 8.35
CA LEU A 146 -21.21 -0.24 7.56
C LEU A 146 -20.45 -1.26 8.41
N THR A 147 -20.87 -2.50 8.43
CA THR A 147 -20.15 -3.55 9.16
C THR A 147 -18.75 -3.75 8.57
N THR A 148 -17.73 -3.67 9.39
CA THR A 148 -16.34 -3.88 8.97
C THR A 148 -15.93 -5.35 9.03
N LEU A 149 -14.85 -5.72 8.33
CA LEU A 149 -14.26 -7.06 8.38
C LEU A 149 -13.84 -7.45 9.81
N LEU A 150 -13.26 -6.51 10.59
CA LEU A 150 -12.87 -6.80 11.96
C LEU A 150 -14.07 -6.95 12.89
N GLU A 151 -15.12 -6.17 12.75
CA GLU A 151 -16.37 -6.37 13.50
C GLU A 151 -17.00 -7.73 13.19
N LYS A 152 -17.05 -8.10 11.89
CA LYS A 152 -17.58 -9.41 11.49
C LYS A 152 -16.72 -10.56 12.04
N ALA A 153 -15.40 -10.43 11.95
CA ALA A 153 -14.46 -11.41 12.51
C ALA A 153 -14.65 -11.56 14.03
N LYS A 154 -14.73 -10.44 14.75
CA LYS A 154 -14.94 -10.45 16.20
C LYS A 154 -16.26 -11.10 16.59
N SER A 155 -17.35 -10.80 15.86
CA SER A 155 -18.66 -11.42 16.08
C SER A 155 -18.67 -12.92 15.80
N ALA A 156 -17.75 -13.43 15.00
CA ALA A 156 -17.53 -14.86 14.73
C ALA A 156 -16.54 -15.52 15.71
N GLY A 157 -16.08 -14.81 16.75
CA GLY A 157 -15.18 -15.32 17.78
C GLY A 157 -13.69 -15.36 17.40
N LEU A 158 -13.31 -14.70 16.28
CA LEU A 158 -11.90 -14.56 15.90
C LEU A 158 -11.24 -13.44 16.71
N ALA A 159 -9.92 -13.54 16.92
CA ALA A 159 -9.13 -12.42 17.40
C ALA A 159 -8.95 -11.38 16.29
N THR A 160 -8.80 -10.11 16.68
CA THR A 160 -8.68 -9.01 15.72
C THR A 160 -7.59 -8.03 16.12
N GLY A 161 -6.90 -7.44 15.14
CA GLY A 161 -5.88 -6.45 15.44
C GLY A 161 -5.48 -5.60 14.25
N VAL A 162 -4.73 -4.54 14.58
CA VAL A 162 -4.08 -3.64 13.62
C VAL A 162 -2.64 -3.39 14.04
N ALA A 163 -1.72 -3.32 13.06
CA ALA A 163 -0.33 -2.93 13.23
C ALA A 163 0.05 -1.98 12.09
N VAL A 164 0.35 -0.73 12.40
CA VAL A 164 0.49 0.34 11.41
C VAL A 164 1.70 1.22 11.69
N SER A 165 2.28 1.83 10.66
CA SER A 165 3.38 2.80 10.83
C SER A 165 2.90 4.24 11.06
N SER A 166 1.64 4.55 10.77
CA SER A 166 0.99 5.83 11.13
C SER A 166 0.46 5.84 12.56
N GLN A 167 -0.31 6.87 12.90
CA GLN A 167 -1.17 6.85 14.08
C GLN A 167 -2.27 5.79 13.93
N VAL A 168 -2.55 5.04 14.99
CA VAL A 168 -3.54 3.94 14.96
C VAL A 168 -4.96 4.39 14.63
N ASN A 169 -5.27 5.68 14.75
CA ASN A 169 -6.53 6.30 14.38
C ASN A 169 -6.46 7.09 13.04
N HIS A 170 -5.44 6.82 12.20
CA HIS A 170 -5.40 7.29 10.81
C HIS A 170 -6.51 6.61 9.98
N ALA A 171 -6.74 7.10 8.77
CA ALA A 171 -7.89 6.70 7.96
C ALA A 171 -8.00 5.19 7.75
N THR A 172 -6.90 4.51 7.41
CA THR A 172 -6.91 3.08 7.10
C THR A 172 -7.23 2.22 8.31
N PRO A 173 -6.49 2.26 9.44
CA PRO A 173 -6.88 1.48 10.61
C PRO A 173 -8.23 1.91 11.17
N ALA A 174 -8.59 3.19 11.10
CA ALA A 174 -9.89 3.68 11.54
C ALA A 174 -11.04 3.05 10.75
N ALA A 175 -10.91 2.89 9.43
CA ALA A 175 -11.93 2.27 8.59
C ALA A 175 -12.15 0.77 8.92
N PHE A 176 -11.20 0.10 9.55
CA PHE A 176 -11.36 -1.27 10.02
C PHE A 176 -11.92 -1.35 11.45
N LEU A 177 -11.73 -0.29 12.28
CA LEU A 177 -12.05 -0.32 13.72
C LEU A 177 -13.16 0.66 14.12
N SER A 178 -13.60 1.60 13.27
CA SER A 178 -14.47 2.71 13.68
C SER A 178 -15.50 3.06 12.62
N HIS A 179 -16.43 3.94 13.01
CA HIS A 179 -17.39 4.58 12.11
C HIS A 179 -17.43 6.07 12.41
N ASN A 180 -17.05 6.87 11.43
CA ASN A 180 -17.13 8.33 11.56
C ASN A 180 -17.40 8.98 10.20
N GLU A 181 -18.13 10.07 10.18
CA GLU A 181 -18.42 10.79 8.95
C GLU A 181 -17.19 11.57 8.42
N SER A 182 -16.13 11.70 9.21
CA SER A 182 -14.92 12.40 8.80
C SER A 182 -13.66 11.80 9.42
N ARG A 183 -12.68 11.45 8.61
CA ARG A 183 -11.34 11.02 9.02
C ARG A 183 -10.60 12.06 9.90
N LYS A 184 -11.02 13.32 9.85
CA LYS A 184 -10.41 14.40 10.63
C LYS A 184 -10.83 14.42 12.10
N ASN A 185 -11.85 13.65 12.46
CA ASN A 185 -12.36 13.55 13.83
C ASN A 185 -11.51 12.57 14.66
N TYR A 186 -10.18 12.77 14.66
CA TYR A 186 -9.21 11.86 15.25
C TYR A 186 -9.50 11.47 16.71
N VAL A 187 -9.91 12.42 17.55
CA VAL A 187 -10.21 12.17 18.97
C VAL A 187 -11.45 11.29 19.12
N GLU A 188 -12.50 11.56 18.35
CA GLU A 188 -13.74 10.76 18.37
C GLU A 188 -13.47 9.33 17.86
N ILE A 189 -12.64 9.20 16.81
CA ILE A 189 -12.21 7.90 16.29
C ILE A 189 -11.46 7.11 17.36
N ALA A 190 -10.49 7.74 18.04
CA ALA A 190 -9.73 7.09 19.12
C ALA A 190 -10.64 6.64 20.28
N GLN A 191 -11.61 7.48 20.68
CA GLN A 191 -12.61 7.15 21.70
C GLN A 191 -13.50 5.97 21.28
N SER A 192 -13.87 5.89 20.02
CA SER A 192 -14.75 4.82 19.50
C SER A 192 -14.10 3.42 19.60
N TYR A 193 -12.76 3.35 19.63
CA TYR A 193 -12.02 2.10 19.75
C TYR A 193 -12.30 1.33 21.05
N LEU A 194 -12.77 2.01 22.08
CA LEU A 194 -13.28 1.34 23.30
C LEU A 194 -14.43 0.36 23.03
N ASN A 195 -15.14 0.52 21.92
CA ASN A 195 -16.31 -0.27 21.58
C ASN A 195 -16.01 -1.40 20.58
N THR A 196 -14.79 -1.47 20.02
CA THR A 196 -14.43 -2.45 19.00
C THR A 196 -14.03 -3.80 19.55
N ASP A 197 -13.58 -3.83 20.81
CA ASP A 197 -13.02 -5.01 21.46
C ASP A 197 -11.86 -5.67 20.69
N ALA A 198 -11.13 -4.90 19.89
CA ALA A 198 -9.96 -5.37 19.17
C ALA A 198 -8.90 -5.89 20.16
N ASP A 199 -8.20 -6.96 19.81
CA ASP A 199 -7.24 -7.60 20.74
C ASP A 199 -5.86 -6.94 20.69
N VAL A 200 -5.46 -6.41 19.51
CA VAL A 200 -4.14 -5.80 19.29
C VAL A 200 -4.30 -4.50 18.53
N ILE A 201 -3.78 -3.39 19.09
CA ILE A 201 -3.76 -2.08 18.45
C ILE A 201 -2.34 -1.53 18.60
N LEU A 202 -1.53 -1.53 17.54
CA LEU A 202 -0.13 -1.15 17.56
C LEU A 202 0.20 -0.12 16.48
N GLY A 203 0.85 0.99 16.86
CA GLY A 203 1.29 2.05 15.94
C GLY A 203 1.69 3.33 16.67
N GLY A 204 1.56 4.47 16.01
CA GLY A 204 1.71 5.79 16.63
C GLY A 204 0.39 6.33 17.18
N GLY A 205 0.36 7.64 17.54
CA GLY A 205 -0.87 8.36 17.85
C GLY A 205 -1.08 8.74 19.31
N GLN A 206 -0.04 8.75 20.15
CA GLN A 206 -0.13 9.16 21.57
C GLN A 206 -0.93 10.44 21.77
N ARG A 207 -0.74 11.43 20.87
CA ARG A 207 -1.42 12.74 20.90
C ARG A 207 -2.93 12.67 21.00
N TYR A 208 -3.55 11.60 20.48
CA TYR A 208 -5.01 11.48 20.36
C TYR A 208 -5.64 10.64 21.47
N PHE A 209 -4.83 10.06 22.35
CA PHE A 209 -5.26 9.23 23.46
C PHE A 209 -4.97 9.94 24.79
N SER A 210 -5.98 10.64 25.30
CA SER A 210 -5.83 11.33 26.59
C SER A 210 -5.57 10.35 27.74
N PRO A 211 -5.00 10.80 28.88
CA PRO A 211 -4.82 9.93 30.06
C PRO A 211 -6.11 9.26 30.53
N GLU A 212 -7.26 9.95 30.41
CA GLU A 212 -8.58 9.42 30.75
C GLU A 212 -8.99 8.30 29.79
N LEU A 213 -8.74 8.45 28.49
CA LEU A 213 -9.00 7.43 27.49
C LEU A 213 -8.11 6.21 27.73
N ILE A 214 -6.81 6.40 27.96
CA ILE A 214 -5.88 5.32 28.31
C ILE A 214 -6.36 4.56 29.56
N SER A 215 -6.81 5.27 30.61
CA SER A 215 -7.37 4.66 31.82
C SER A 215 -8.58 3.78 31.52
N GLN A 216 -9.45 4.20 30.58
CA GLN A 216 -10.60 3.39 30.15
C GLN A 216 -10.19 2.12 29.40
N PHE A 217 -9.15 2.19 28.54
CA PHE A 217 -8.56 1.00 27.92
C PHE A 217 -8.00 0.04 28.97
N THR A 218 -7.23 0.56 29.93
CA THR A 218 -6.67 -0.25 31.03
C THR A 218 -7.76 -0.91 31.86
N ALA A 219 -8.84 -0.19 32.17
CA ALA A 219 -10.01 -0.74 32.87
C ALA A 219 -10.71 -1.88 32.09
N LYS A 220 -10.59 -1.89 30.76
CA LYS A 220 -11.06 -2.98 29.88
C LYS A 220 -10.04 -4.10 29.70
N GLY A 221 -8.93 -4.07 30.42
CA GLY A 221 -7.89 -5.11 30.43
C GLY A 221 -6.80 -4.92 29.39
N TYR A 222 -6.72 -3.77 28.71
CA TYR A 222 -5.61 -3.51 27.81
C TYR A 222 -4.33 -3.18 28.56
N GLN A 223 -3.23 -3.82 28.17
CA GLN A 223 -1.90 -3.36 28.54
C GLN A 223 -1.54 -2.19 27.60
N HIS A 224 -1.30 -1.01 28.19
CA HIS A 224 -0.80 0.15 27.46
C HIS A 224 0.72 0.18 27.49
N ILE A 225 1.35 0.30 26.33
CA ILE A 225 2.81 0.40 26.16
C ILE A 225 3.16 1.53 25.18
N THR A 226 4.31 2.16 25.40
CA THR A 226 4.78 3.32 24.62
C THR A 226 6.18 3.14 24.04
N GLU A 227 6.94 2.14 24.52
CA GLU A 227 8.30 1.86 24.11
C GLU A 227 8.39 0.47 23.45
N PHE A 228 9.21 0.34 22.40
CA PHE A 228 9.37 -0.92 21.66
C PHE A 228 9.91 -2.04 22.56
N GLU A 229 10.77 -1.72 23.51
CA GLU A 229 11.34 -2.66 24.48
C GLU A 229 10.27 -3.31 25.38
N GLN A 230 9.14 -2.64 25.57
CA GLN A 230 8.01 -3.19 26.35
C GLN A 230 7.25 -4.28 25.59
N LEU A 231 7.40 -4.39 24.27
CA LEU A 231 6.74 -5.43 23.47
C LEU A 231 7.03 -6.84 23.98
N ASP A 232 8.26 -7.11 24.46
CA ASP A 232 8.63 -8.44 24.95
C ASP A 232 7.84 -8.82 26.21
N SER A 233 7.44 -7.85 27.03
CA SER A 233 6.63 -8.08 28.24
C SER A 233 5.16 -8.42 27.94
N VAL A 234 4.66 -8.12 26.75
CA VAL A 234 3.29 -8.41 26.34
C VAL A 234 3.15 -9.87 25.94
N THR A 235 2.49 -10.67 26.75
CA THR A 235 2.34 -12.12 26.52
C THR A 235 0.91 -12.55 26.17
N THR A 236 -0.06 -11.68 26.42
CA THR A 236 -1.49 -11.94 26.17
C THR A 236 -2.11 -10.88 25.28
N PRO A 237 -3.17 -11.20 24.53
CA PRO A 237 -3.97 -10.21 23.81
C PRO A 237 -4.53 -9.13 24.72
N LYS A 238 -5.12 -8.06 24.16
CA LYS A 238 -5.54 -6.80 24.80
C LYS A 238 -4.34 -5.88 25.04
N VAL A 239 -3.71 -5.45 23.95
CA VAL A 239 -2.63 -4.47 23.99
C VAL A 239 -2.99 -3.22 23.17
N LEU A 240 -2.69 -2.05 23.75
CA LEU A 240 -2.68 -0.75 23.10
C LEU A 240 -1.23 -0.24 23.13
N GLY A 241 -0.52 -0.36 22.03
CA GLY A 241 0.85 0.12 21.87
C GLY A 241 0.90 1.40 21.03
N LEU A 242 1.28 2.51 21.64
CA LEU A 242 1.36 3.83 21.02
C LEU A 242 2.81 4.32 21.12
N PHE A 243 3.60 4.12 20.06
CA PHE A 243 5.07 4.27 20.09
C PHE A 243 5.59 5.62 19.61
N ALA A 244 4.69 6.54 19.21
CA ALA A 244 5.04 7.88 18.75
C ALA A 244 3.87 8.84 18.95
N ASP A 245 4.19 10.16 19.00
CA ASP A 245 3.18 11.20 19.13
C ASP A 245 2.14 11.17 17.99
N VAL A 246 2.60 11.03 16.73
CA VAL A 246 1.77 10.86 15.54
C VAL A 246 2.18 9.56 14.83
N GLN A 247 3.05 9.62 13.83
CA GLN A 247 3.57 8.46 13.10
C GLN A 247 4.87 7.94 13.71
N LEU A 248 5.22 6.69 13.42
CA LEU A 248 6.55 6.15 13.70
C LEU A 248 7.64 6.95 12.96
N PRO A 249 8.88 6.95 13.45
CA PRO A 249 10.00 7.58 12.74
C PRO A 249 10.20 6.99 11.33
N TRP A 250 10.67 7.82 10.40
CA TRP A 250 11.05 7.37 9.08
C TRP A 250 12.15 6.30 9.14
N VAL A 251 11.99 5.22 8.40
CA VAL A 251 12.97 4.12 8.36
C VAL A 251 14.35 4.61 7.88
N ILE A 252 14.38 5.52 6.90
CA ILE A 252 15.63 6.09 6.38
C ILE A 252 16.44 6.82 7.47
N ASP A 253 15.79 7.38 8.48
CA ASP A 253 16.43 8.08 9.61
C ASP A 253 16.88 7.14 10.72
N ASN A 254 16.36 5.90 10.75
CA ASN A 254 16.73 4.85 11.69
C ASN A 254 16.59 3.45 11.06
N PRO A 255 17.48 3.07 10.13
CA PRO A 255 17.31 1.86 9.31
C PRO A 255 17.37 0.54 10.09
N ASP A 256 17.95 0.55 11.29
CA ASP A 256 18.05 -0.65 12.14
C ASP A 256 16.75 -0.93 12.91
N ALA A 257 15.83 0.02 13.01
CA ALA A 257 14.69 -0.07 13.90
C ALA A 257 13.59 -1.03 13.43
N LYS A 258 13.42 -1.27 12.10
CA LYS A 258 12.45 -2.21 11.52
C LYS A 258 11.10 -2.24 12.26
N HIS A 259 10.52 -1.06 12.41
CA HIS A 259 9.38 -0.83 13.32
C HIS A 259 8.16 -1.67 12.95
N LEU A 260 7.69 -1.61 11.68
CA LEU A 260 6.44 -2.26 11.26
C LEU A 260 6.54 -3.79 11.33
N SER A 261 7.68 -4.37 10.90
CA SER A 261 7.87 -5.82 10.96
C SER A 261 7.94 -6.32 12.40
N THR A 262 8.49 -5.53 13.33
CA THR A 262 8.51 -5.83 14.76
C THR A 262 7.10 -5.82 15.35
N LEU A 263 6.29 -4.79 15.08
CA LEU A 263 4.89 -4.72 15.51
C LEU A 263 4.08 -5.87 14.93
N THR A 264 4.30 -6.19 13.65
CA THR A 264 3.61 -7.28 12.95
C THR A 264 3.94 -8.65 13.56
N LYS A 265 5.22 -8.93 13.86
CA LYS A 265 5.62 -10.17 14.54
C LYS A 265 4.94 -10.31 15.89
N LYS A 266 4.88 -9.23 16.68
CA LYS A 266 4.17 -9.24 17.98
C LYS A 266 2.68 -9.47 17.78
N ALA A 267 2.02 -8.76 16.86
CA ALA A 267 0.61 -8.94 16.60
C ALA A 267 0.27 -10.40 16.21
N LEU A 268 1.06 -10.99 15.29
CA LEU A 268 0.91 -12.39 14.89
C LEU A 268 1.04 -13.34 16.08
N SER A 269 2.06 -13.15 16.93
CA SER A 269 2.29 -13.98 18.12
C SER A 269 1.12 -13.94 19.10
N LEU A 270 0.52 -12.77 19.32
CA LEU A 270 -0.60 -12.59 20.24
C LEU A 270 -1.91 -13.13 19.64
N LEU A 271 -2.23 -12.78 18.40
CA LEU A 271 -3.50 -13.16 17.76
C LEU A 271 -3.59 -14.66 17.48
N ASN A 272 -2.46 -15.31 17.16
CA ASN A 272 -2.42 -16.76 16.91
C ASN A 272 -2.70 -17.61 18.15
N GLN A 273 -2.80 -17.03 19.34
CA GLN A 273 -3.23 -17.71 20.56
C GLN A 273 -4.74 -18.06 20.54
N ASN A 274 -5.54 -17.38 19.71
CA ASN A 274 -6.96 -17.70 19.57
C ASN A 274 -7.14 -18.99 18.75
N PRO A 275 -7.74 -20.07 19.32
CA PRO A 275 -7.93 -21.32 18.60
C PRO A 275 -8.86 -21.21 17.39
N ASN A 276 -9.75 -20.20 17.37
CA ASN A 276 -10.65 -19.95 16.26
C ASN A 276 -9.97 -19.22 15.08
N GLY A 277 -8.75 -18.68 15.30
CA GLY A 277 -8.02 -17.88 14.33
C GLY A 277 -8.20 -16.39 14.52
N PHE A 278 -7.75 -15.60 13.52
CA PHE A 278 -7.72 -14.14 13.64
C PHE A 278 -7.86 -13.44 12.29
N VAL A 279 -8.19 -12.13 12.35
CA VAL A 279 -8.04 -11.17 11.23
C VAL A 279 -7.13 -10.03 11.68
N LEU A 280 -6.08 -9.77 10.93
CA LEU A 280 -5.09 -8.73 11.18
C LEU A 280 -4.99 -7.78 9.99
N LEU A 281 -5.08 -6.47 10.25
CA LEU A 281 -4.64 -5.42 9.34
C LEU A 281 -3.19 -5.04 9.64
N VAL A 282 -2.36 -5.01 8.60
CA VAL A 282 -1.01 -4.44 8.65
C VAL A 282 -0.93 -3.31 7.63
N GLU A 283 -0.36 -2.17 8.01
CA GLU A 283 -0.29 -1.03 7.08
C GLU A 283 1.10 -0.40 7.05
N GLY A 284 1.69 -0.36 5.86
CA GLY A 284 2.85 0.48 5.52
C GLY A 284 2.37 1.88 5.16
N SER A 285 1.99 2.66 6.18
CA SER A 285 1.29 3.94 6.01
C SER A 285 2.19 5.05 5.47
N LEU A 286 3.49 4.98 5.74
CA LEU A 286 4.40 6.09 5.49
C LEU A 286 4.89 6.16 4.03
N ILE A 287 4.61 5.16 3.22
CA ILE A 287 4.86 5.18 1.76
C ILE A 287 4.07 6.34 1.13
N ASP A 288 2.80 6.49 1.51
CA ASP A 288 1.92 7.60 1.07
C ASP A 288 2.46 8.96 1.49
N TRP A 289 2.91 9.09 2.75
CA TRP A 289 3.39 10.38 3.26
C TRP A 289 4.69 10.83 2.57
N ALA A 290 5.56 9.87 2.22
CA ALA A 290 6.71 10.14 1.38
C ALA A 290 6.28 10.54 -0.05
N GLY A 291 5.26 9.88 -0.60
CA GLY A 291 4.64 10.22 -1.88
C GLY A 291 4.05 11.63 -1.90
N HIS A 292 3.30 12.03 -0.88
CA HIS A 292 2.78 13.39 -0.70
C HIS A 292 3.88 14.46 -0.61
N SER A 293 5.04 14.04 -0.18
CA SER A 293 6.22 14.89 -0.15
C SER A 293 7.03 14.90 -1.45
N ASN A 294 6.71 14.02 -2.41
CA ASN A 294 7.53 13.74 -3.59
C ASN A 294 8.97 13.38 -3.17
N ASP A 295 9.11 12.46 -2.23
CA ASP A 295 10.38 12.03 -1.65
C ASP A 295 10.67 10.57 -1.99
N ILE A 296 11.37 10.36 -3.09
CA ILE A 296 11.68 9.02 -3.60
C ILE A 296 12.62 8.25 -2.66
N ALA A 297 13.57 8.91 -1.99
CA ALA A 297 14.51 8.23 -1.12
C ALA A 297 13.80 7.67 0.13
N THR A 298 12.99 8.48 0.78
CA THR A 298 12.16 8.04 1.92
C THR A 298 11.13 7.01 1.49
N ALA A 299 10.45 7.20 0.33
CA ALA A 299 9.48 6.24 -0.19
C ALA A 299 10.09 4.84 -0.42
N MET A 300 11.31 4.76 -0.97
CA MET A 300 11.98 3.48 -1.18
C MET A 300 12.39 2.82 0.14
N ALA A 301 12.80 3.58 1.14
CA ALA A 301 13.11 3.04 2.47
C ALA A 301 11.87 2.50 3.19
N GLU A 302 10.74 3.23 3.15
CA GLU A 302 9.47 2.76 3.72
C GLU A 302 8.93 1.52 2.99
N LEU A 303 9.10 1.49 1.67
CA LEU A 303 8.71 0.33 0.87
C LEU A 303 9.61 -0.89 1.12
N ASP A 304 10.90 -0.69 1.43
CA ASP A 304 11.82 -1.78 1.84
C ASP A 304 11.37 -2.41 3.17
N GLU A 305 10.98 -1.59 4.15
CA GLU A 305 10.43 -2.08 5.42
C GLU A 305 9.07 -2.80 5.22
N PHE A 306 8.21 -2.26 4.33
CA PHE A 306 6.94 -2.93 4.02
C PHE A 306 7.15 -4.26 3.30
N ALA A 307 8.08 -4.31 2.33
CA ALA A 307 8.45 -5.55 1.65
C ALA A 307 9.01 -6.59 2.63
N HIS A 308 9.90 -6.18 3.54
CA HIS A 308 10.40 -7.05 4.61
C HIS A 308 9.25 -7.54 5.53
N THR A 309 8.29 -6.67 5.85
CA THR A 309 7.11 -7.05 6.64
C THR A 309 6.25 -8.08 5.91
N ILE A 310 6.07 -7.94 4.59
CA ILE A 310 5.38 -8.94 3.76
C ILE A 310 6.11 -10.29 3.81
N GLU A 311 7.44 -10.31 3.75
CA GLU A 311 8.25 -11.53 3.84
C GLU A 311 8.10 -12.21 5.21
N VAL A 312 8.05 -11.43 6.30
CA VAL A 312 7.76 -11.94 7.64
C VAL A 312 6.39 -12.61 7.70
N VAL A 313 5.37 -11.98 7.13
CA VAL A 313 4.01 -12.57 7.07
C VAL A 313 3.98 -13.78 6.14
N GLU A 314 4.66 -13.75 5.00
CA GLU A 314 4.78 -14.91 4.10
C GLU A 314 5.43 -16.11 4.81
N GLN A 315 6.44 -15.86 5.63
CA GLN A 315 7.04 -16.92 6.46
C GLN A 315 6.05 -17.49 7.46
N PHE A 316 5.22 -16.65 8.09
CA PHE A 316 4.15 -17.09 8.97
C PHE A 316 3.12 -17.96 8.20
N VAL A 317 2.69 -17.55 7.00
CA VAL A 317 1.79 -18.34 6.12
C VAL A 317 2.40 -19.70 5.76
N ARG A 318 3.70 -19.75 5.51
CA ARG A 318 4.39 -21.02 5.23
C ARG A 318 4.39 -21.98 6.42
N GLN A 319 4.42 -21.47 7.65
CA GLN A 319 4.36 -22.24 8.90
C GLN A 319 2.93 -22.58 9.30
N HIS A 320 1.96 -21.72 9.01
CA HIS A 320 0.54 -21.84 9.33
C HIS A 320 -0.28 -21.92 8.03
N LYS A 321 -0.40 -23.15 7.47
CA LYS A 321 -0.99 -23.42 6.14
C LYS A 321 -2.46 -23.02 5.99
N ASP A 322 -3.13 -22.74 7.07
CA ASP A 322 -4.51 -22.27 7.17
C ASP A 322 -4.62 -20.74 7.22
N THR A 323 -3.58 -20.03 6.81
CA THR A 323 -3.50 -18.56 6.78
C THR A 323 -3.55 -18.03 5.36
N LEU A 324 -4.48 -17.11 5.10
CA LEU A 324 -4.53 -16.29 3.89
C LEU A 324 -3.84 -14.96 4.14
N MET A 325 -2.94 -14.56 3.25
CA MET A 325 -2.41 -13.20 3.17
C MET A 325 -2.89 -12.54 1.87
N VAL A 326 -3.43 -11.32 1.98
CA VAL A 326 -3.77 -10.45 0.85
C VAL A 326 -3.08 -9.12 1.05
N VAL A 327 -2.32 -8.67 0.06
CA VAL A 327 -1.63 -7.38 0.06
C VAL A 327 -2.18 -6.54 -1.08
N THR A 328 -2.42 -5.25 -0.84
CA THR A 328 -2.81 -4.29 -1.87
C THR A 328 -2.37 -2.89 -1.48
N ALA A 329 -2.63 -1.91 -2.32
CA ALA A 329 -2.64 -0.51 -1.95
C ALA A 329 -4.08 0.00 -1.88
N ASP A 330 -4.28 1.12 -1.23
CA ASP A 330 -5.56 1.81 -1.21
C ASP A 330 -5.70 2.80 -2.39
N HIS A 331 -4.62 3.41 -2.83
CA HIS A 331 -4.50 4.28 -4.01
C HIS A 331 -3.04 4.43 -4.44
N ASN A 332 -2.78 5.25 -5.46
CA ASN A 332 -1.46 5.75 -5.80
C ASN A 332 -1.29 7.20 -5.31
N THR A 333 -0.09 7.60 -4.91
CA THR A 333 0.24 8.95 -4.42
C THR A 333 1.38 9.58 -5.22
N GLY A 334 1.32 10.90 -5.42
CA GLY A 334 2.37 11.68 -6.07
C GLY A 334 2.40 11.57 -7.59
N GLY A 335 1.73 10.58 -8.18
CA GLY A 335 1.85 10.27 -9.61
C GLY A 335 3.31 10.00 -9.99
N LEU A 336 3.98 9.16 -9.19
CA LEU A 336 5.38 8.74 -9.39
C LEU A 336 5.60 8.19 -10.79
N SER A 337 6.67 8.64 -11.45
CA SER A 337 7.18 8.00 -12.67
C SER A 337 8.64 7.59 -12.52
N VAL A 338 8.95 6.39 -13.00
CA VAL A 338 10.30 5.81 -13.06
C VAL A 338 10.88 6.21 -14.40
N GLY A 339 11.69 7.27 -14.41
CA GLY A 339 12.13 8.00 -15.59
C GLY A 339 11.36 9.32 -15.80
N ALA A 340 12.08 10.39 -16.16
CA ALA A 340 11.59 11.75 -16.33
C ALA A 340 12.40 12.49 -17.40
N ASN A 341 12.04 13.76 -17.69
CA ASN A 341 12.82 14.71 -18.48
C ASN A 341 13.16 14.23 -19.90
N ASP A 342 12.27 13.41 -20.50
CA ASP A 342 12.48 12.79 -21.84
C ASP A 342 13.71 11.87 -21.92
N GLU A 343 14.25 11.41 -20.78
CA GLU A 343 15.36 10.50 -20.70
C GLU A 343 14.90 9.07 -20.38
N TYR A 344 15.37 8.08 -21.14
CA TYR A 344 15.09 6.65 -20.94
C TYR A 344 16.02 6.06 -19.88
N ALA A 345 16.06 6.66 -18.69
CA ALA A 345 16.92 6.27 -17.57
C ALA A 345 16.24 6.49 -16.23
N TRP A 346 16.60 5.67 -15.25
CA TRP A 346 16.32 5.87 -13.84
C TRP A 346 17.51 5.34 -13.05
N ASN A 347 18.00 6.11 -12.05
CA ASN A 347 19.29 5.86 -11.40
C ASN A 347 19.07 5.57 -9.90
N PRO A 348 18.71 4.33 -9.51
CA PRO A 348 18.46 3.96 -8.12
C PRO A 348 19.70 4.03 -7.22
N GLU A 349 20.92 3.92 -7.78
CA GLU A 349 22.18 3.96 -7.02
C GLU A 349 22.36 5.28 -6.25
N VAL A 350 21.73 6.34 -6.72
CA VAL A 350 21.73 7.64 -6.02
C VAL A 350 20.99 7.49 -4.69
N LEU A 351 19.88 6.76 -4.67
CA LEU A 351 19.03 6.60 -3.49
C LEU A 351 19.74 5.81 -2.38
N HIS A 352 20.56 4.83 -2.74
CA HIS A 352 21.38 4.08 -1.77
C HIS A 352 22.43 4.91 -1.04
N ARG A 353 22.77 6.08 -1.57
CA ARG A 353 23.75 6.99 -0.96
C ARG A 353 23.10 7.94 0.05
N VAL A 354 21.79 8.21 -0.08
CA VAL A 354 21.04 9.09 0.82
C VAL A 354 20.89 8.41 2.18
N LYS A 355 21.36 9.08 3.25
CA LYS A 355 21.48 8.50 4.59
C LYS A 355 20.44 9.00 5.58
N ALA A 356 19.66 10.00 5.20
CA ALA A 356 18.60 10.57 6.05
C ALA A 356 17.51 11.20 5.18
N SER A 357 16.32 11.35 5.75
CA SER A 357 15.23 12.06 5.08
C SER A 357 15.60 13.51 4.76
N PRO A 358 15.09 14.10 3.67
CA PRO A 358 15.31 15.51 3.36
C PRO A 358 14.92 16.45 4.51
N GLU A 359 13.94 16.06 5.34
CA GLU A 359 13.55 16.79 6.56
C GLU A 359 14.65 16.76 7.62
N ALA A 360 15.23 15.60 7.88
CA ALA A 360 16.31 15.45 8.85
C ALA A 360 17.60 16.14 8.37
N ILE A 361 17.92 16.03 7.06
CA ILE A 361 19.04 16.77 6.46
C ILE A 361 18.83 18.28 6.62
N ALA A 362 17.64 18.77 6.28
CA ALA A 362 17.34 20.20 6.38
C ALA A 362 17.42 20.70 7.83
N ALA A 363 16.88 19.95 8.80
CA ALA A 363 16.93 20.31 10.21
C ALA A 363 18.39 20.46 10.71
N GLN A 364 19.25 19.48 10.39
CA GLN A 364 20.67 19.51 10.74
C GLN A 364 21.42 20.65 10.03
N ALA A 365 21.14 20.85 8.73
CA ALA A 365 21.76 21.90 7.94
C ALA A 365 21.40 23.32 8.43
N ILE A 366 20.17 23.53 8.90
CA ILE A 366 19.77 24.85 9.48
C ILE A 366 20.50 25.12 10.79
N ALA A 367 20.72 24.10 11.60
CA ALA A 367 21.34 24.22 12.92
C ALA A 367 22.85 24.38 12.90
N SER A 368 23.52 24.29 11.73
CA SER A 368 24.98 24.25 11.62
C SER A 368 25.56 25.30 10.67
N GLU A 369 26.70 25.87 11.03
CA GLU A 369 27.51 26.68 10.13
C GLU A 369 28.16 25.83 9.02
N GLU A 370 28.47 24.56 9.28
CA GLU A 370 29.03 23.61 8.30
C GLU A 370 27.95 22.91 7.47
N TRP A 371 26.84 23.56 7.24
CA TRP A 371 25.64 22.98 6.62
C TRP A 371 25.89 22.33 5.24
N GLN A 372 26.81 22.89 4.43
CA GLN A 372 27.13 22.32 3.12
C GLN A 372 27.76 20.93 3.24
N LYS A 373 28.68 20.78 4.22
CA LYS A 373 29.28 19.48 4.53
C LYS A 373 28.23 18.47 5.00
N ILE A 374 27.32 18.89 5.89
CA ILE A 374 26.21 18.04 6.36
C ILE A 374 25.36 17.58 5.18
N VAL A 375 24.97 18.49 4.30
CA VAL A 375 24.19 18.16 3.09
C VAL A 375 24.93 17.16 2.21
N THR A 376 26.21 17.40 1.91
CA THR A 376 27.01 16.47 1.08
C THR A 376 27.16 15.10 1.74
N ASP A 377 27.47 15.05 3.03
CA ASP A 377 27.68 13.80 3.77
C ASP A 377 26.40 12.95 3.87
N LEU A 378 25.22 13.60 4.03
CA LEU A 378 23.94 12.92 4.20
C LEU A 378 23.25 12.60 2.87
N LEU A 379 23.44 13.40 1.82
CA LEU A 379 23.03 13.03 0.45
C LEU A 379 23.91 11.91 -0.11
N GLY A 380 25.18 11.81 0.35
CA GLY A 380 26.16 10.86 -0.15
C GLY A 380 26.71 11.22 -1.54
N PHE A 381 26.44 12.42 -2.02
CA PHE A 381 27.00 13.01 -3.23
C PHE A 381 27.06 14.53 -3.08
N GLU A 382 27.94 15.20 -3.85
CA GLU A 382 28.14 16.64 -3.78
C GLU A 382 27.21 17.37 -4.75
N PRO A 383 26.31 18.25 -4.27
CA PRO A 383 25.56 19.16 -5.13
C PRO A 383 26.50 20.09 -5.91
N ASN A 384 26.14 20.41 -7.16
CA ASN A 384 26.92 21.36 -7.94
C ASN A 384 26.76 22.81 -7.44
N ILE A 385 27.57 23.74 -7.95
CA ILE A 385 27.61 25.16 -7.52
C ILE A 385 26.22 25.81 -7.61
N GLN A 386 25.47 25.54 -8.69
CA GLN A 386 24.13 26.11 -8.87
C GLN A 386 23.13 25.54 -7.84
N GLN A 387 23.21 24.25 -7.56
CA GLN A 387 22.38 23.58 -6.56
C GLN A 387 22.71 24.08 -5.16
N PHE A 388 24.00 24.27 -4.80
CA PHE A 388 24.36 24.90 -3.52
C PHE A 388 23.82 26.34 -3.41
N SER A 389 23.81 27.12 -4.49
CA SER A 389 23.19 28.45 -4.49
C SER A 389 21.67 28.37 -4.22
N GLN A 390 20.97 27.37 -4.83
CA GLN A 390 19.55 27.13 -4.57
C GLN A 390 19.31 26.70 -3.12
N LEU A 391 20.13 25.79 -2.58
CA LEU A 391 20.05 25.35 -1.19
C LEU A 391 20.34 26.48 -0.20
N THR A 392 21.27 27.39 -0.50
CA THR A 392 21.55 28.58 0.32
C THR A 392 20.29 29.46 0.44
N ASN A 393 19.64 29.73 -0.69
CA ASN A 393 18.40 30.51 -0.71
C ASN A 393 17.26 29.80 0.02
N ALA A 394 17.13 28.49 -0.17
CA ALA A 394 16.12 27.68 0.50
C ALA A 394 16.35 27.60 2.01
N ARG A 395 17.60 27.48 2.46
CA ARG A 395 17.98 27.48 3.89
C ARG A 395 17.56 28.76 4.60
N MET A 396 17.71 29.91 3.95
CA MET A 396 17.28 31.20 4.51
C MET A 396 15.74 31.26 4.68
N GLN A 397 14.98 30.49 3.94
CA GLN A 397 13.51 30.42 4.02
C GLN A 397 13.00 29.38 5.03
N GLY A 398 13.90 28.60 5.62
CA GLY A 398 13.59 27.65 6.69
C GLY A 398 13.52 26.18 6.25
N ASN A 399 13.30 25.34 7.25
CA ASN A 399 13.42 23.88 7.15
C ASN A 399 12.59 23.27 6.00
N LYS A 400 11.31 23.63 5.91
CA LYS A 400 10.40 23.09 4.89
C LYS A 400 10.88 23.40 3.47
N THR A 401 11.33 24.64 3.21
CA THR A 401 11.79 25.04 1.87
C THR A 401 13.09 24.34 1.52
N LEU A 402 14.00 24.19 2.49
CA LEU A 402 15.25 23.46 2.28
C LEU A 402 15.00 21.97 1.98
N ALA A 403 14.10 21.31 2.70
CA ALA A 403 13.73 19.93 2.44
C ALA A 403 13.14 19.74 1.02
N ILE A 404 12.27 20.65 0.57
CA ILE A 404 11.76 20.63 -0.82
C ILE A 404 12.89 20.77 -1.85
N ALA A 405 13.87 21.65 -1.61
CA ALA A 405 14.99 21.82 -2.51
C ALA A 405 15.88 20.57 -2.57
N LEU A 406 16.10 19.91 -1.44
CA LEU A 406 16.86 18.66 -1.34
C LEU A 406 16.17 17.53 -2.14
N ARG A 407 14.85 17.36 -2.02
CA ARG A 407 14.08 16.37 -2.79
C ARG A 407 14.24 16.57 -4.30
N LYS A 408 14.12 17.83 -4.77
CA LYS A 408 14.32 18.14 -6.20
C LYS A 408 15.72 17.79 -6.70
N ILE A 409 16.73 17.93 -5.85
CA ILE A 409 18.10 17.50 -6.20
C ILE A 409 18.16 15.99 -6.29
N ILE A 410 17.61 15.25 -5.34
CA ILE A 410 17.53 13.78 -5.36
C ILE A 410 16.79 13.31 -6.62
N ASP A 411 15.61 13.88 -6.91
CA ASP A 411 14.83 13.58 -8.12
C ASP A 411 15.63 13.83 -9.41
N THR A 412 16.38 14.92 -9.47
CA THR A 412 17.21 15.25 -10.64
C THR A 412 18.30 14.18 -10.88
N TYR A 413 18.97 13.72 -9.82
CA TYR A 413 20.04 12.74 -9.95
C TYR A 413 19.51 11.31 -10.18
N SER A 414 18.38 10.98 -9.59
CA SER A 414 17.71 9.68 -9.79
C SER A 414 16.89 9.61 -11.08
N ASN A 415 16.63 10.77 -11.70
CA ASN A 415 15.70 10.95 -12.84
C ASN A 415 14.27 10.48 -12.50
N THR A 416 13.79 10.85 -11.31
CA THR A 416 12.46 10.55 -10.82
C THR A 416 11.47 11.65 -11.19
N GLY A 417 10.26 11.27 -11.63
CA GLY A 417 9.20 12.21 -11.96
C GLY A 417 8.02 12.12 -11.02
N TRP A 418 7.34 13.26 -10.82
CA TRP A 418 6.13 13.40 -10.02
C TRP A 418 5.15 14.33 -10.71
N THR A 419 3.86 14.03 -10.64
CA THR A 419 2.83 14.87 -11.28
C THR A 419 2.03 15.72 -10.30
N THR A 420 1.99 15.34 -9.02
CA THR A 420 1.17 15.99 -8.00
C THR A 420 1.75 15.77 -6.60
N LEU A 421 1.22 16.50 -5.62
CA LEU A 421 1.41 16.22 -4.18
C LEU A 421 0.20 15.47 -3.58
N GLY A 422 -0.76 15.08 -4.40
CA GLY A 422 -1.98 14.37 -4.02
C GLY A 422 -2.00 12.97 -4.58
N HIS A 423 -3.19 12.35 -4.53
CA HIS A 423 -3.41 11.02 -5.10
C HIS A 423 -3.69 11.09 -6.60
N THR A 424 -3.55 9.97 -7.26
CA THR A 424 -3.90 9.76 -8.67
C THR A 424 -4.78 8.50 -8.81
N GLY A 425 -5.49 8.38 -9.92
CA GLY A 425 -6.59 7.43 -10.09
C GLY A 425 -6.21 6.12 -10.78
N GLU A 426 -4.94 5.72 -10.73
CA GLU A 426 -4.48 4.45 -11.29
C GLU A 426 -5.02 3.26 -10.49
N ASP A 427 -5.19 2.14 -11.18
CA ASP A 427 -5.43 0.85 -10.55
C ASP A 427 -4.20 0.42 -9.74
N VAL A 428 -4.45 -0.26 -8.62
CA VAL A 428 -3.41 -0.78 -7.74
C VAL A 428 -3.24 -2.29 -7.88
N GLN A 429 -2.08 -2.80 -7.55
CA GLN A 429 -1.78 -4.22 -7.59
C GLN A 429 -2.39 -4.97 -6.41
N VAL A 430 -2.75 -6.23 -6.64
CA VAL A 430 -3.23 -7.17 -5.62
C VAL A 430 -2.31 -8.38 -5.60
N PHE A 431 -1.83 -8.70 -4.41
CA PHE A 431 -0.92 -9.82 -4.17
C PHE A 431 -1.58 -10.76 -3.16
N ALA A 432 -1.42 -12.07 -3.30
CA ALA A 432 -2.00 -13.00 -2.35
C ALA A 432 -1.27 -14.34 -2.30
N THR A 433 -1.30 -14.97 -1.12
CA THR A 433 -0.82 -16.33 -0.91
C THR A 433 -1.62 -17.03 0.20
N GLY A 434 -1.64 -18.36 0.18
CA GLY A 434 -2.41 -19.17 1.12
C GLY A 434 -3.78 -19.64 0.59
N PRO A 435 -4.59 -20.26 1.45
CA PRO A 435 -5.93 -20.74 1.08
C PRO A 435 -6.84 -19.59 0.61
N GLY A 436 -7.47 -19.74 -0.54
CA GLY A 436 -8.34 -18.71 -1.11
C GLY A 436 -7.63 -17.64 -1.95
N ALA A 437 -6.30 -17.61 -2.04
CA ALA A 437 -5.54 -16.60 -2.79
C ALA A 437 -5.99 -16.46 -4.25
N LYS A 438 -6.38 -17.54 -4.91
CA LYS A 438 -6.88 -17.54 -6.30
C LYS A 438 -8.14 -16.70 -6.52
N LEU A 439 -8.91 -16.42 -5.48
CA LEU A 439 -10.09 -15.56 -5.57
C LEU A 439 -9.74 -14.12 -5.97
N PHE A 440 -8.53 -13.69 -5.70
CA PHE A 440 -8.06 -12.32 -5.92
C PHE A 440 -7.39 -12.12 -7.28
N SER A 441 -7.40 -13.14 -8.15
CA SER A 441 -6.78 -13.08 -9.49
C SER A 441 -7.59 -12.22 -10.46
N GLY A 442 -6.87 -11.55 -11.38
CA GLY A 442 -7.45 -10.70 -12.40
C GLY A 442 -7.78 -9.30 -11.93
N HIS A 443 -8.52 -8.55 -12.76
CA HIS A 443 -8.97 -7.20 -12.43
C HIS A 443 -10.25 -7.27 -11.61
N GLN A 444 -10.36 -6.42 -10.58
CA GLN A 444 -11.50 -6.36 -9.67
C GLN A 444 -11.71 -4.93 -9.15
N ASP A 445 -12.85 -4.66 -8.56
CA ASP A 445 -13.06 -3.46 -7.76
C ASP A 445 -12.48 -3.66 -6.35
N ASN A 446 -12.00 -2.60 -5.68
CA ASN A 446 -11.46 -2.74 -4.32
C ASN A 446 -12.50 -3.22 -3.30
N THR A 447 -13.80 -2.99 -3.54
CA THR A 447 -14.89 -3.55 -2.74
C THR A 447 -14.97 -5.08 -2.86
N ASP A 448 -14.58 -5.65 -4.01
CA ASP A 448 -14.57 -7.10 -4.20
C ASP A 448 -13.55 -7.79 -3.31
N ILE A 449 -12.44 -7.12 -2.98
CA ILE A 449 -11.43 -7.64 -2.05
C ILE A 449 -12.09 -7.92 -0.69
N ALA A 450 -12.77 -6.92 -0.12
CA ALA A 450 -13.50 -7.09 1.14
C ALA A 450 -14.62 -8.14 1.04
N ASN A 451 -15.42 -8.11 -0.04
CA ASN A 451 -16.54 -9.05 -0.23
C ASN A 451 -16.05 -10.51 -0.33
N LYS A 452 -14.92 -10.74 -0.99
CA LYS A 452 -14.26 -12.05 -1.03
C LYS A 452 -13.79 -12.48 0.36
N ILE A 453 -13.17 -11.59 1.12
CA ILE A 453 -12.74 -11.87 2.50
C ILE A 453 -13.96 -12.16 3.39
N PHE A 454 -15.06 -11.38 3.31
CA PHE A 454 -16.30 -11.67 4.03
C PHE A 454 -16.83 -13.08 3.74
N SER A 455 -16.72 -13.54 2.49
CA SER A 455 -17.17 -14.88 2.10
C SER A 455 -16.33 -16.01 2.71
N LEU A 456 -15.09 -15.70 3.10
CA LEU A 456 -14.14 -16.63 3.73
C LEU A 456 -14.22 -16.63 5.26
N LEU A 457 -14.85 -15.62 5.88
CA LEU A 457 -15.06 -15.62 7.33
C LEU A 457 -16.05 -16.70 7.76
N PRO A 458 -15.92 -17.25 8.97
CA PRO A 458 -16.89 -18.20 9.51
C PRO A 458 -18.31 -17.61 9.49
N LYS A 459 -19.28 -18.41 9.06
CA LYS A 459 -20.70 -18.05 9.21
C LYS A 459 -21.04 -18.13 10.70
N ASN A 460 -21.73 -17.11 11.21
CA ASN A 460 -22.24 -17.16 12.59
C ASN A 460 -23.08 -18.44 12.74
N GLN A 461 -22.74 -19.25 13.74
CA GLN A 461 -23.55 -20.43 14.13
C GLN A 461 -24.85 -19.97 14.76
#